data_d80aee80dcababd9ca3b768ca8a8bc15
#
_entry.id   d80aee80dcababd9ca3b768ca8a8bc15
#
_cell.length_a   1.000
_cell.length_b   1.000
_cell.length_c   1.000
_cell.angle_alpha   90.00
_cell.angle_beta   90.00
_cell.angle_gamma   90.00
#
_symmetry.space_group_name_H-M   'P 1'
#
loop_
_entity.id
_entity.type
_entity.pdbx_description
1 polymer ?
#
loop_
_entity_poly.entity_id
_entity_poly.type
_entity_poly.pdbx_seq_one_letter_code
_entity_poly.pdbx_strand_id
1 'polypeptide(L)'
;MGQSPSSHAYNNNADGLPLIQGNLDIENGQLSPRIYTSEITQTCECGDVILTVRAPVGEIAIAQQEACIGRGVCSIRPHVKNDTNLIYQFLQYFKPKWGSLEQGSTFTAVSGTDIRGIAVSIPSADKIELLNVYDNKIRVESRILTNLTQQKQYLLAQMFI
;
A
#
# COMPACT_ATOMS: atom_id res chain seq x y z
N MET A 1 -10.29 1.28 -9.01
CA MET A 1 -10.99 1.88 -7.84
C MET A 1 -11.68 0.75 -7.10
N GLY A 2 -11.54 0.72 -5.78
CA GLY A 2 -12.20 -0.31 -4.98
C GLY A 2 -13.69 -0.06 -4.77
N GLN A 3 -14.39 -1.11 -4.37
CA GLN A 3 -15.80 -1.11 -4.04
C GLN A 3 -16.00 -1.88 -2.74
N SER A 4 -16.55 -1.23 -1.71
CA SER A 4 -16.77 -1.90 -0.43
C SER A 4 -17.87 -2.95 -0.56
N PRO A 5 -17.61 -4.19 -0.12
CA PRO A 5 -18.68 -5.20 0.01
C PRO A 5 -19.68 -4.82 1.12
N SER A 6 -20.74 -5.58 1.26
CA SER A 6 -21.70 -5.41 2.34
C SER A 6 -21.05 -5.64 3.70
N SER A 7 -21.36 -4.78 4.67
CA SER A 7 -20.81 -4.92 6.03
C SER A 7 -21.22 -6.23 6.74
N HIS A 8 -22.30 -6.87 6.29
CA HIS A 8 -22.71 -8.18 6.80
C HIS A 8 -21.75 -9.33 6.44
N ALA A 9 -20.94 -9.13 5.39
CA ALA A 9 -19.94 -10.10 4.96
C ALA A 9 -18.59 -9.93 5.66
N TYR A 10 -18.42 -8.92 6.54
CA TYR A 10 -17.16 -8.68 7.24
C TYR A 10 -17.00 -9.67 8.40
N ASN A 11 -15.79 -10.17 8.57
CA ASN A 11 -15.45 -11.11 9.62
C ASN A 11 -13.99 -10.98 10.07
N ASN A 12 -13.71 -11.57 11.26
CA ASN A 12 -12.36 -11.64 11.82
C ASN A 12 -11.80 -13.08 11.80
N ASN A 13 -12.51 -14.01 11.18
CA ASN A 13 -12.19 -15.43 11.18
C ASN A 13 -11.36 -15.86 9.95
N ALA A 14 -10.89 -14.87 9.16
CA ALA A 14 -10.18 -15.10 7.91
C ALA A 14 -11.01 -15.88 6.86
N ASP A 15 -12.35 -15.75 6.91
CA ASP A 15 -13.23 -16.30 5.90
C ASP A 15 -13.28 -15.37 4.67
N GLY A 16 -12.92 -15.90 3.49
CA GLY A 16 -12.80 -15.18 2.24
C GLY A 16 -11.46 -14.45 2.08
N LEU A 17 -11.47 -13.23 1.52
CA LEU A 17 -10.27 -12.44 1.28
C LEU A 17 -10.05 -11.37 2.35
N PRO A 18 -8.76 -11.01 2.61
CA PRO A 18 -8.44 -9.80 3.38
C PRO A 18 -9.13 -8.59 2.75
N LEU A 19 -9.66 -7.68 3.58
CA LEU A 19 -10.34 -6.48 3.11
C LEU A 19 -9.51 -5.23 3.45
N ILE A 20 -9.12 -4.50 2.41
CA ILE A 20 -8.36 -3.25 2.51
C ILE A 20 -9.33 -2.09 2.26
N GLN A 21 -9.56 -1.26 3.27
CA GLN A 21 -10.52 -0.15 3.19
C GLN A 21 -9.87 1.24 3.19
N GLY A 22 -8.66 1.35 3.73
CA GLY A 22 -8.00 2.64 3.86
C GLY A 22 -6.62 2.56 4.49
N ASN A 23 -6.14 3.70 5.00
CA ASN A 23 -4.81 3.84 5.58
C ASN A 23 -4.53 2.94 6.79
N LEU A 24 -5.55 2.59 7.57
CA LEU A 24 -5.40 1.71 8.74
C LEU A 24 -5.07 0.26 8.38
N ASP A 25 -5.21 -0.09 7.11
CA ASP A 25 -4.89 -1.41 6.57
C ASP A 25 -3.57 -1.40 5.80
N ILE A 26 -2.78 -0.32 5.99
CA ILE A 26 -1.45 -0.14 5.40
C ILE A 26 -0.44 0.14 6.52
N GLU A 27 0.62 -0.63 6.56
CA GLU A 27 1.70 -0.49 7.52
C GLU A 27 3.06 -0.70 6.84
N ASN A 28 3.98 0.26 7.02
CA ASN A 28 5.34 0.18 6.45
C ASN A 28 5.40 -0.11 4.94
N GLY A 29 4.43 0.42 4.17
CA GLY A 29 4.34 0.21 2.72
C GLY A 29 3.85 -1.18 2.31
N GLN A 30 3.24 -1.91 3.23
CA GLN A 30 2.67 -3.24 3.03
C GLN A 30 1.19 -3.27 3.45
N LEU A 31 0.44 -4.25 2.97
CA LEU A 31 -0.91 -4.48 3.44
C LEU A 31 -0.89 -5.13 4.83
N SER A 32 -1.66 -4.56 5.75
CA SER A 32 -1.87 -5.04 7.11
C SER A 32 -3.38 -5.13 7.39
N PRO A 33 -4.08 -6.10 6.77
CA PRO A 33 -5.53 -6.19 6.85
C PRO A 33 -5.97 -6.53 8.27
N ARG A 34 -7.00 -5.83 8.75
CA ARG A 34 -7.58 -6.04 10.08
C ARG A 34 -8.85 -6.88 10.05
N ILE A 35 -9.50 -6.96 8.90
CA ILE A 35 -10.74 -7.70 8.68
C ILE A 35 -10.71 -8.44 7.35
N TYR A 36 -11.61 -9.40 7.19
CA TYR A 36 -11.81 -10.19 6.00
C TYR A 36 -13.23 -10.03 5.48
N THR A 37 -13.49 -10.47 4.26
CA THR A 37 -14.83 -10.48 3.67
C THR A 37 -15.08 -11.73 2.85
N SER A 38 -16.24 -12.34 3.04
CA SER A 38 -16.72 -13.45 2.22
C SER A 38 -17.37 -12.98 0.90
N GLU A 39 -17.78 -11.70 0.83
CA GLU A 39 -18.30 -11.09 -0.40
C GLU A 39 -17.15 -10.36 -1.12
N ILE A 40 -16.77 -10.85 -2.29
CA ILE A 40 -15.66 -10.31 -3.07
C ILE A 40 -16.24 -9.39 -4.16
N THR A 41 -15.90 -8.10 -4.11
CA THR A 41 -16.36 -7.08 -5.06
C THR A 41 -15.27 -6.72 -6.06
N GLN A 42 -14.26 -5.99 -5.63
CA GLN A 42 -13.08 -5.61 -6.42
C GLN A 42 -11.84 -6.12 -5.70
N THR A 43 -10.88 -6.66 -6.45
CA THR A 43 -9.65 -7.21 -5.87
C THR A 43 -8.40 -6.51 -6.39
N CYS A 44 -7.34 -6.61 -5.60
CA CYS A 44 -5.96 -6.42 -6.03
C CYS A 44 -5.25 -7.77 -6.08
N GLU A 45 -4.20 -7.86 -6.89
CA GLU A 45 -3.32 -9.03 -6.96
C GLU A 45 -1.97 -8.73 -6.30
N CYS A 46 -1.22 -9.80 -6.02
CA CYS A 46 0.16 -9.66 -5.56
C CYS A 46 1.00 -8.87 -6.57
N GLY A 47 1.67 -7.82 -6.09
CA GLY A 47 2.47 -6.90 -6.92
C GLY A 47 1.72 -5.64 -7.38
N ASP A 48 0.41 -5.54 -7.13
CA ASP A 48 -0.32 -4.29 -7.36
C ASP A 48 0.13 -3.21 -6.36
N VAL A 49 0.15 -1.96 -6.79
CA VAL A 49 0.37 -0.82 -5.90
C VAL A 49 -0.98 -0.28 -5.42
N ILE A 50 -1.18 -0.30 -4.11
CA ILE A 50 -2.39 0.19 -3.45
C ILE A 50 -2.16 1.63 -3.02
N LEU A 51 -3.15 2.49 -3.29
CA LEU A 51 -3.14 3.90 -2.94
C LEU A 51 -4.44 4.26 -2.24
N THR A 52 -4.34 4.95 -1.08
CA THR A 52 -5.54 5.51 -0.44
C THR A 52 -6.04 6.72 -1.23
N VAL A 53 -7.34 6.73 -1.52
CA VAL A 53 -8.02 7.76 -2.31
C VAL A 53 -8.99 8.61 -1.50
N ARG A 54 -9.12 8.32 -0.20
CA ARG A 54 -9.86 9.11 0.80
C ARG A 54 -8.96 9.44 1.96
N ALA A 55 -9.32 10.47 2.72
CA ALA A 55 -8.50 11.01 3.80
C ALA A 55 -8.09 9.96 4.85
N PRO A 56 -6.82 9.86 5.18
CA PRO A 56 -5.68 10.54 4.55
C PRO A 56 -5.37 9.96 3.16
N VAL A 57 -5.31 10.84 2.15
CA VAL A 57 -4.98 10.47 0.76
C VAL A 57 -3.48 10.30 0.62
N GLY A 58 -3.06 9.34 -0.23
CA GLY A 58 -1.65 9.20 -0.60
C GLY A 58 -0.85 8.24 0.28
N GLU A 59 -1.49 7.43 1.12
CA GLU A 59 -0.81 6.27 1.72
C GLU A 59 -0.70 5.16 0.68
N ILE A 60 0.46 4.52 0.62
CA ILE A 60 0.83 3.63 -0.47
C ILE A 60 1.38 2.33 0.09
N ALA A 61 0.95 1.21 -0.50
CA ALA A 61 1.47 -0.11 -0.20
C ALA A 61 1.67 -0.93 -1.47
N ILE A 62 2.55 -1.93 -1.41
CA ILE A 62 2.61 -3.00 -2.41
C ILE A 62 1.82 -4.18 -1.86
N ALA A 63 0.91 -4.73 -2.63
CA ALA A 63 0.14 -5.91 -2.23
C ALA A 63 1.04 -7.17 -2.25
N GLN A 64 1.12 -7.89 -1.14
CA GLN A 64 1.87 -9.14 -1.00
C GLN A 64 1.03 -10.35 -1.37
N GLN A 65 -0.28 -10.17 -1.41
CA GLN A 65 -1.27 -11.21 -1.68
C GLN A 65 -2.52 -10.60 -2.33
N GLU A 66 -3.41 -11.43 -2.81
CA GLU A 66 -4.72 -11.01 -3.24
C GLU A 66 -5.54 -10.49 -2.04
N ALA A 67 -6.27 -9.40 -2.26
CA ALA A 67 -7.16 -8.82 -1.26
C ALA A 67 -8.34 -8.12 -1.92
N CYS A 68 -9.49 -8.11 -1.23
CA CYS A 68 -10.63 -7.29 -1.61
C CYS A 68 -10.34 -5.82 -1.27
N ILE A 69 -10.66 -4.90 -2.17
CA ILE A 69 -10.39 -3.47 -2.00
C ILE A 69 -11.69 -2.65 -1.91
N GLY A 70 -11.81 -1.93 -0.80
CA GLY A 70 -12.95 -1.06 -0.51
C GLY A 70 -12.83 0.33 -1.13
N ARG A 71 -13.87 1.16 -0.95
CA ARG A 71 -14.01 2.50 -1.57
C ARG A 71 -12.95 3.51 -1.18
N GLY A 72 -12.17 3.25 -0.12
CA GLY A 72 -11.11 4.15 0.36
C GLY A 72 -9.78 3.98 -0.35
N VAL A 73 -9.65 2.97 -1.21
CA VAL A 73 -8.39 2.65 -1.90
C VAL A 73 -8.60 2.37 -3.39
N CYS A 74 -7.52 2.46 -4.15
CA CYS A 74 -7.45 1.94 -5.51
C CYS A 74 -6.23 1.02 -5.66
N SER A 75 -6.31 0.12 -6.62
CA SER A 75 -5.21 -0.73 -7.09
C SER A 75 -4.69 -0.19 -8.42
N ILE A 76 -3.38 -0.05 -8.52
CA ILE A 76 -2.66 0.33 -9.73
C ILE A 76 -1.81 -0.87 -10.13
N ARG A 77 -2.18 -1.50 -11.23
CA ARG A 77 -1.48 -2.68 -11.76
C ARG A 77 -0.48 -2.28 -12.82
N PRO A 78 0.82 -2.54 -12.61
CA PRO A 78 1.81 -2.30 -13.65
C PRO A 78 1.61 -3.28 -14.81
N HIS A 79 1.79 -2.81 -16.04
CA HIS A 79 1.78 -3.70 -17.22
C HIS A 79 2.97 -4.66 -17.24
N VAL A 80 4.10 -4.23 -16.70
CA VAL A 80 5.31 -5.02 -16.51
C VAL A 80 5.57 -5.18 -15.03
N LYS A 81 5.70 -6.41 -14.54
CA LYS A 81 5.89 -6.67 -13.09
C LYS A 81 7.09 -5.95 -12.48
N ASN A 82 8.13 -5.71 -13.27
CA ASN A 82 9.31 -4.98 -12.80
C ASN A 82 9.06 -3.48 -12.54
N ASP A 83 7.94 -2.94 -13.01
CA ASP A 83 7.59 -1.52 -12.83
C ASP A 83 6.85 -1.25 -11.50
N THR A 84 6.48 -2.28 -10.73
CA THR A 84 5.81 -2.12 -9.43
C THR A 84 6.58 -1.16 -8.53
N ASN A 85 7.88 -1.37 -8.41
CA ASN A 85 8.72 -0.54 -7.56
C ASN A 85 8.83 0.90 -8.08
N LEU A 86 8.95 1.08 -9.39
CA LEU A 86 8.98 2.40 -10.02
C LEU A 86 7.68 3.17 -9.73
N ILE A 87 6.51 2.53 -9.88
CA ILE A 87 5.21 3.14 -9.59
C ILE A 87 5.11 3.48 -8.09
N TYR A 88 5.51 2.58 -7.22
CA TYR A 88 5.52 2.81 -5.78
C TYR A 88 6.36 4.03 -5.40
N GLN A 89 7.60 4.09 -5.86
CA GLN A 89 8.53 5.21 -5.57
C GLN A 89 8.05 6.52 -6.19
N PHE A 90 7.50 6.49 -7.40
CA PHE A 90 6.90 7.66 -8.02
C PHE A 90 5.75 8.21 -7.16
N LEU A 91 4.84 7.37 -6.69
CA LEU A 91 3.73 7.78 -5.86
C LEU A 91 4.18 8.29 -4.48
N GLN A 92 5.24 7.72 -3.90
CA GLN A 92 5.88 8.25 -2.69
C GLN A 92 6.45 9.66 -2.91
N TYR A 93 7.16 9.86 -4.02
CA TYR A 93 7.65 11.19 -4.41
C TYR A 93 6.51 12.17 -4.66
N PHE A 94 5.39 11.69 -5.22
CA PHE A 94 4.22 12.50 -5.50
C PHE A 94 3.38 12.83 -4.25
N LYS A 95 3.57 12.12 -3.15
CA LYS A 95 2.76 12.21 -1.92
C LYS A 95 2.49 13.64 -1.45
N PRO A 96 3.47 14.58 -1.42
CA PRO A 96 3.20 15.96 -1.00
C PRO A 96 2.25 16.73 -1.92
N LYS A 97 2.06 16.26 -3.16
CA LYS A 97 1.21 16.92 -4.17
C LYS A 97 -0.26 16.51 -4.10
N TRP A 98 -0.60 15.46 -3.33
CA TRP A 98 -1.98 15.01 -3.21
C TRP A 98 -2.89 16.11 -2.68
N GLY A 99 -2.43 16.92 -1.71
CA GLY A 99 -3.19 18.03 -1.16
C GLY A 99 -3.62 19.07 -2.20
N SER A 100 -2.91 19.23 -3.30
CA SER A 100 -3.28 20.15 -4.39
C SER A 100 -4.34 19.58 -5.35
N LEU A 101 -4.54 18.25 -5.35
CA LEU A 101 -5.55 17.54 -6.15
C LEU A 101 -6.84 17.28 -5.37
N GLU A 102 -6.84 17.58 -4.07
CA GLU A 102 -8.01 17.41 -3.20
C GLU A 102 -9.12 18.37 -3.58
N GLN A 103 -10.26 17.82 -3.98
CA GLN A 103 -11.44 18.61 -4.32
C GLN A 103 -12.37 18.71 -3.11
N GLY A 104 -12.53 19.92 -2.58
CA GLY A 104 -13.55 20.26 -1.57
C GLY A 104 -13.03 20.48 -0.17
N SER A 105 -13.75 21.31 0.58
CA SER A 105 -13.37 21.79 1.92
C SER A 105 -13.68 20.83 3.06
N THR A 106 -14.41 19.74 2.82
CA THR A 106 -14.92 18.87 3.90
C THR A 106 -14.57 17.39 3.74
N PHE A 107 -14.32 16.91 2.51
CA PHE A 107 -13.91 15.51 2.25
C PHE A 107 -12.88 15.49 1.14
N THR A 108 -11.65 15.22 1.53
CA THR A 108 -10.55 15.03 0.60
C THR A 108 -10.66 13.63 -0.04
N ALA A 109 -10.98 13.60 -1.31
CA ALA A 109 -11.02 12.37 -2.10
C ALA A 109 -10.43 12.62 -3.49
N VAL A 110 -9.64 11.66 -3.98
CA VAL A 110 -9.05 11.67 -5.32
C VAL A 110 -9.81 10.69 -6.20
N SER A 111 -10.21 11.13 -7.38
CA SER A 111 -10.95 10.30 -8.32
C SER A 111 -10.03 9.43 -9.17
N GLY A 112 -10.58 8.38 -9.78
CA GLY A 112 -9.83 7.56 -10.74
C GLY A 112 -9.40 8.35 -11.99
N THR A 113 -10.10 9.44 -12.33
CA THR A 113 -9.72 10.34 -13.43
C THR A 113 -8.49 11.15 -13.07
N ASP A 114 -8.42 11.66 -11.84
CA ASP A 114 -7.27 12.42 -11.36
C ASP A 114 -6.02 11.55 -11.35
N ILE A 115 -6.12 10.30 -10.88
CA ILE A 115 -5.00 9.35 -10.86
C ILE A 115 -4.53 9.04 -12.28
N ARG A 116 -5.44 8.79 -13.22
CA ARG A 116 -5.08 8.52 -14.63
C ARG A 116 -4.51 9.73 -15.35
N GLY A 117 -4.81 10.93 -14.89
CA GLY A 117 -4.30 12.20 -15.43
C GLY A 117 -2.88 12.53 -14.97
N ILE A 118 -2.32 11.81 -14.00
CA ILE A 118 -0.96 12.08 -13.51
C ILE A 118 0.06 11.70 -14.59
N ALA A 119 0.80 12.69 -15.07
CA ALA A 119 1.89 12.46 -16.00
C ALA A 119 3.10 11.88 -15.27
N VAL A 120 3.56 10.71 -15.70
CA VAL A 120 4.74 10.04 -15.18
C VAL A 120 5.85 10.09 -16.22
N SER A 121 6.99 10.69 -15.86
CA SER A 121 8.20 10.61 -16.67
C SER A 121 8.92 9.30 -16.35
N ILE A 122 9.06 8.42 -17.33
CA ILE A 122 9.74 7.14 -17.17
C ILE A 122 11.25 7.39 -17.26
N PRO A 123 12.03 7.06 -16.20
CA PRO A 123 13.48 7.18 -16.23
C PRO A 123 14.13 6.18 -17.20
N SER A 124 15.40 6.39 -17.51
CA SER A 124 16.19 5.41 -18.27
C SER A 124 16.34 4.08 -17.49
N ALA A 125 16.53 2.98 -18.21
CA ALA A 125 16.57 1.63 -17.62
C ALA A 125 17.67 1.49 -16.55
N ASP A 126 18.84 2.09 -16.75
CA ASP A 126 19.94 2.12 -15.79
C ASP A 126 19.55 2.81 -14.46
N LYS A 127 18.77 3.89 -14.51
CA LYS A 127 18.25 4.57 -13.31
C LYS A 127 17.21 3.73 -12.58
N ILE A 128 16.36 3.02 -13.32
CA ILE A 128 15.37 2.10 -12.73
C ILE A 128 16.08 0.94 -12.04
N GLU A 129 17.11 0.36 -12.66
CA GLU A 129 17.90 -0.70 -12.07
C GLU A 129 18.62 -0.23 -10.79
N LEU A 130 19.24 0.95 -10.83
CA LEU A 130 19.88 1.55 -9.65
C LEU A 130 18.88 1.78 -8.51
N LEU A 131 17.68 2.28 -8.81
CA LEU A 131 16.59 2.44 -7.83
C LEU A 131 16.24 1.10 -7.18
N ASN A 132 16.05 0.05 -7.97
CA ASN A 132 15.73 -1.29 -7.47
C ASN A 132 16.84 -1.86 -6.57
N VAL A 133 18.12 -1.58 -6.87
CA VAL A 133 19.24 -1.99 -6.03
C VAL A 133 19.19 -1.30 -4.67
N TYR A 134 18.96 0.02 -4.63
CA TYR A 134 18.84 0.77 -3.37
C TYR A 134 17.64 0.31 -2.54
N ASP A 135 16.47 0.11 -3.15
CA ASP A 135 15.28 -0.34 -2.44
C ASP A 135 15.46 -1.73 -1.85
N ASN A 136 16.07 -2.64 -2.60
CA ASN A 136 16.42 -3.96 -2.08
C ASN A 136 17.35 -3.87 -0.87
N LYS A 137 18.37 -3.00 -0.93
CA LYS A 137 19.29 -2.79 0.18
C LYS A 137 18.57 -2.22 1.39
N ILE A 138 17.77 -1.17 1.23
CA ILE A 138 16.97 -0.56 2.31
C ILE A 138 16.06 -1.61 2.97
N ARG A 139 15.40 -2.46 2.17
CA ARG A 139 14.53 -3.52 2.70
C ARG A 139 15.29 -4.56 3.51
N VAL A 140 16.46 -4.98 3.05
CA VAL A 140 17.30 -5.94 3.77
C VAL A 140 17.80 -5.34 5.09
N GLU A 141 18.31 -4.12 5.07
CA GLU A 141 18.80 -3.41 6.26
C GLU A 141 17.67 -3.18 7.28
N SER A 142 16.49 -2.78 6.83
CA SER A 142 15.32 -2.60 7.70
C SER A 142 14.90 -3.91 8.38
N ARG A 143 14.96 -5.04 7.65
CA ARG A 143 14.67 -6.37 8.23
C ARG A 143 15.71 -6.77 9.27
N ILE A 144 16.99 -6.49 9.01
CA ILE A 144 18.07 -6.74 9.98
C ILE A 144 17.84 -5.90 11.23
N LEU A 145 17.54 -4.62 11.08
CA LEU A 145 17.26 -3.72 12.21
C LEU A 145 16.08 -4.21 13.06
N THR A 146 15.00 -4.65 12.42
CA THR A 146 13.83 -5.21 13.12
C THR A 146 14.23 -6.45 13.95
N ASN A 147 14.96 -7.38 13.35
CA ASN A 147 15.41 -8.60 14.03
C ASN A 147 16.34 -8.29 15.21
N LEU A 148 17.29 -7.37 15.04
CA LEU A 148 18.19 -6.95 16.11
C LEU A 148 17.42 -6.26 17.26
N THR A 149 16.42 -5.46 16.93
CA THR A 149 15.55 -4.80 17.90
C THR A 149 14.78 -5.82 18.74
N GLN A 150 14.21 -6.84 18.09
CA GLN A 150 13.50 -7.93 18.77
C GLN A 150 14.46 -8.74 19.69
N GLN A 151 15.67 -9.06 19.19
CA GLN A 151 16.67 -9.76 19.99
C GLN A 151 17.09 -8.93 21.21
N LYS A 152 17.29 -7.63 21.04
CA LYS A 152 17.58 -6.71 22.17
C LYS A 152 16.46 -6.74 23.21
N GLN A 153 15.19 -6.64 22.78
CA GLN A 153 14.04 -6.70 23.69
C GLN A 153 13.97 -8.03 24.44
N TYR A 154 14.19 -9.14 23.73
CA TYR A 154 14.25 -10.46 24.36
C TYR A 154 15.32 -10.55 25.44
N LEU A 155 16.54 -10.09 25.15
CA LEU A 155 17.65 -10.10 26.12
C LEU A 155 17.33 -9.22 27.34
N LEU A 156 16.79 -8.01 27.12
CA LEU A 156 16.38 -7.13 28.22
C LEU A 156 15.31 -7.77 29.12
N ALA A 157 14.33 -8.45 28.53
CA ALA A 157 13.33 -9.19 29.29
C ALA A 157 13.94 -10.33 30.14
N GLN A 158 15.03 -10.92 29.69
CA GLN A 158 15.74 -11.97 30.47
C GLN A 158 16.65 -11.41 31.56
N MET A 159 17.13 -10.19 31.40
CA MET A 159 18.07 -9.56 32.37
C MET A 159 17.36 -8.91 33.57
N PHE A 160 16.10 -8.55 33.43
CA PHE A 160 15.35 -7.78 34.41
C PHE A 160 14.08 -8.49 34.92
N ILE A 161 14.10 -9.83 34.94
CA ILE A 161 13.07 -10.66 35.59
C ILE A 161 13.36 -10.78 37.07
#